data_9449e71b14499c1ddbedb20e566b25b0
#
_entry.id   9449e71b14499c1ddbedb20e566b25b0
#
_cell.length_a   1.000
_cell.length_b   1.000
_cell.length_c   1.000
_cell.angle_alpha   90.00
_cell.angle_beta   90.00
_cell.angle_gamma   90.00
#
_symmetry.space_group_name_H-M   'P 1'
#
loop_
_entity.id
_entity.type
_entity.pdbx_description
1 polymer ?
#
loop_
_entity_poly.entity_id
_entity_poly.type
_entity_poly.pdbx_seq_one_letter_code
_entity_poly.pdbx_strand_id
1 'polypeptide(L)'
;MDTGKNGNRPVTPAQMERVKASVKGALAQVYLNLMLDCAFRKALSVPNAVSALSDQDKEYAKKIVTLHANISDSLICLSVMLLSNFRTQEPIEKKFLLRRVVVVCHELCKYLYGFTKSQTDWEKIVPEFEKKYPDECDGLKKQGEKYQKKYGQAEDRMLRNVSNHYSDNPFEFFKYISTINEKGITDRALLMLAIAQTLNLLLYKELGDMLPKVDSAGPPLPISLGECQFRDVFNDKLTEAARHHLNHRKEIVRTQVQRLKKCEAFASQHGYDMTKDERWRLLKDDNIGLHVMYLQLDSMVLTLAMSRAESALEEKMILAYMVASMHEGFKKIYGFAEGGSEKSLWYRYAVSRQERITDYKLKSEISLVNGVLDAFAKRDYLKNPTVALFLSHLGYVKDLKGDSSNVMADYLLKDDHREEMAGVIKILSFLNELVEVSGKLLSYENDVMSEEKKRDLERHLNEIDEIERRVLLRIGSDRDRQELRVQTEVMKDAIRKLYNWE
;
A
#
# COMPACT_ATOMS: atom_id res chain seq x y z
N MET A 1 -1.58 37.04 24.87
CA MET A 1 -1.77 37.22 23.44
C MET A 1 -2.24 35.92 22.84
N ASP A 2 -3.43 35.95 22.35
CA ASP A 2 -4.29 34.81 21.99
C ASP A 2 -3.77 34.09 20.73
N THR A 3 -3.04 33.01 20.88
CA THR A 3 -2.67 32.15 19.74
C THR A 3 -3.75 31.11 19.54
N GLY A 4 -4.71 31.53 18.77
CA GLY A 4 -5.52 30.80 17.80
C GLY A 4 -5.95 29.38 18.08
N LYS A 5 -7.04 29.18 18.84
CA LYS A 5 -7.91 27.99 18.81
C LYS A 5 -8.70 27.93 17.48
N ASN A 6 -8.00 27.87 16.33
CA ASN A 6 -8.65 27.74 15.01
C ASN A 6 -8.29 26.41 14.34
N GLY A 7 -8.50 25.28 15.01
CA GLY A 7 -7.93 24.04 14.50
C GLY A 7 -8.82 22.84 14.28
N ASN A 8 -10.04 22.75 14.77
CA ASN A 8 -10.76 21.47 14.65
C ASN A 8 -12.28 21.61 14.55
N ARG A 9 -12.76 22.43 13.62
CA ARG A 9 -14.17 22.29 13.24
C ARG A 9 -14.28 21.04 12.33
N PRO A 10 -15.15 20.07 12.65
CA PRO A 10 -15.39 18.94 11.78
C PRO A 10 -15.89 19.44 10.41
N VAL A 11 -15.39 18.81 9.34
CA VAL A 11 -15.85 19.11 7.98
C VAL A 11 -17.33 18.78 7.89
N THR A 12 -18.15 19.73 7.47
CA THR A 12 -19.59 19.49 7.33
C THR A 12 -19.87 18.58 6.13
N PRO A 13 -21.00 17.82 6.13
CA PRO A 13 -21.38 16.99 4.98
C PRO A 13 -21.41 17.79 3.66
N ALA A 14 -21.93 19.03 3.69
CA ALA A 14 -21.95 19.90 2.52
C ALA A 14 -20.55 20.31 2.02
N GLN A 15 -19.60 20.52 2.93
CA GLN A 15 -18.21 20.77 2.55
C GLN A 15 -17.57 19.51 1.93
N MET A 16 -17.85 18.33 2.48
CA MET A 16 -17.35 17.07 1.93
C MET A 16 -17.88 16.82 0.52
N GLU A 17 -19.17 17.06 0.28
CA GLU A 17 -19.75 16.91 -1.07
C GLU A 17 -19.15 17.91 -2.08
N ARG A 18 -18.86 19.14 -1.67
CA ARG A 18 -18.14 20.10 -2.52
C ARG A 18 -16.72 19.61 -2.85
N VAL A 19 -16.01 19.05 -1.89
CA VAL A 19 -14.66 18.49 -2.11
C VAL A 19 -14.74 17.30 -3.08
N LYS A 20 -15.68 16.38 -2.89
CA LYS A 20 -15.91 15.28 -3.83
C LYS A 20 -16.19 15.76 -5.24
N ALA A 21 -17.10 16.74 -5.40
CA ALA A 21 -17.42 17.32 -6.70
C ALA A 21 -16.19 17.97 -7.35
N SER A 22 -15.37 18.68 -6.58
CA SER A 22 -14.12 19.27 -7.07
C SER A 22 -13.12 18.21 -7.54
N VAL A 23 -12.96 17.11 -6.78
CA VAL A 23 -12.05 16.00 -7.16
C VAL A 23 -12.58 15.26 -8.40
N LYS A 24 -13.91 15.05 -8.52
CA LYS A 24 -14.52 14.48 -9.73
C LYS A 24 -14.30 15.38 -10.95
N GLY A 25 -14.48 16.69 -10.80
CA GLY A 25 -14.21 17.67 -11.86
C GLY A 25 -12.73 17.65 -12.28
N ALA A 26 -11.82 17.57 -11.31
CA ALA A 26 -10.40 17.42 -11.56
C ALA A 26 -10.09 16.14 -12.35
N LEU A 27 -10.66 15.00 -11.96
CA LEU A 27 -10.47 13.73 -12.65
C LEU A 27 -10.95 13.79 -14.10
N ALA A 28 -12.13 14.37 -14.35
CA ALA A 28 -12.66 14.54 -15.70
C ALA A 28 -11.75 15.45 -16.56
N GLN A 29 -11.26 16.56 -16.01
CA GLN A 29 -10.34 17.45 -16.71
C GLN A 29 -9.01 16.76 -17.04
N VAL A 30 -8.45 16.02 -16.11
CA VAL A 30 -7.19 15.30 -16.33
C VAL A 30 -7.35 14.18 -17.35
N TYR A 31 -8.49 13.50 -17.37
CA TYR A 31 -8.81 12.51 -18.40
C TYR A 31 -8.88 13.13 -19.81
N LEU A 32 -9.49 14.31 -19.93
CA LEU A 32 -9.46 15.08 -21.17
C LEU A 32 -8.03 15.43 -21.59
N ASN A 33 -7.24 15.91 -20.64
CA ASN A 33 -5.83 16.24 -20.90
C ASN A 33 -5.05 15.02 -21.40
N LEU A 34 -5.32 13.84 -20.85
CA LEU A 34 -4.70 12.58 -21.30
C LEU A 34 -5.09 12.23 -22.75
N MET A 35 -6.35 12.46 -23.15
CA MET A 35 -6.79 12.31 -24.54
C MET A 35 -6.03 13.24 -25.48
N LEU A 36 -5.80 14.48 -25.06
CA LEU A 36 -5.03 15.46 -25.83
C LEU A 36 -3.56 15.08 -25.92
N ASP A 37 -2.96 14.51 -24.88
CA ASP A 37 -1.60 13.98 -24.93
C ASP A 37 -1.44 12.89 -25.99
N CYS A 38 -2.40 11.99 -26.09
CA CYS A 38 -2.40 10.98 -27.15
C CYS A 38 -2.49 11.60 -28.54
N ALA A 39 -3.30 12.65 -28.71
CA ALA A 39 -3.38 13.38 -29.97
C ALA A 39 -2.06 14.11 -30.31
N PHE A 40 -1.44 14.77 -29.33
CA PHE A 40 -0.14 15.44 -29.50
C PHE A 40 0.98 14.45 -29.84
N ARG A 41 1.05 13.32 -29.18
CA ARG A 41 2.02 12.26 -29.48
C ARG A 41 1.87 11.75 -30.92
N LYS A 42 0.63 11.51 -31.35
CA LYS A 42 0.33 11.13 -32.73
C LYS A 42 0.77 12.21 -33.70
N ALA A 43 0.46 13.48 -33.45
CA ALA A 43 0.90 14.60 -34.29
C ALA A 43 2.43 14.69 -34.36
N LEU A 44 3.14 14.55 -33.26
CA LEU A 44 4.63 14.56 -33.23
C LEU A 44 5.26 13.36 -33.95
N SER A 45 4.52 12.26 -34.16
CA SER A 45 4.99 11.09 -34.88
C SER A 45 4.78 11.19 -36.42
N VAL A 46 3.95 12.14 -36.89
CA VAL A 46 3.67 12.35 -38.32
C VAL A 46 4.59 13.43 -38.89
N PRO A 47 5.52 13.10 -39.82
CA PRO A 47 6.52 14.04 -40.28
C PRO A 47 5.92 15.34 -40.88
N ASN A 48 4.81 15.26 -41.58
CA ASN A 48 4.18 16.42 -42.20
C ASN A 48 3.44 17.34 -41.19
N ALA A 49 2.97 16.81 -40.08
CA ALA A 49 2.24 17.59 -39.07
C ALA A 49 3.16 18.51 -38.29
N VAL A 50 4.44 18.20 -38.18
CA VAL A 50 5.45 18.94 -37.43
C VAL A 50 6.58 19.47 -38.33
N SER A 51 6.36 19.55 -39.64
CA SER A 51 7.37 20.04 -40.61
C SER A 51 7.80 21.50 -40.37
N ALA A 52 6.93 22.31 -39.73
CA ALA A 52 7.22 23.69 -39.37
C ALA A 52 8.06 23.84 -38.08
N LEU A 53 8.22 22.77 -37.28
CA LEU A 53 9.00 22.80 -36.04
C LEU A 53 10.46 22.46 -36.34
N SER A 54 11.38 23.19 -35.71
CA SER A 54 12.80 22.81 -35.66
C SER A 54 12.97 21.47 -34.90
N ASP A 55 14.09 20.78 -35.13
CA ASP A 55 14.36 19.54 -34.39
C ASP A 55 14.50 19.78 -32.88
N GLN A 56 14.97 20.96 -32.49
CA GLN A 56 15.04 21.38 -31.09
C GLN A 56 13.64 21.55 -30.48
N ASP A 57 12.71 22.18 -31.22
CA ASP A 57 11.33 22.36 -30.77
C ASP A 57 10.58 21.02 -30.68
N LYS A 58 10.84 20.11 -31.60
CA LYS A 58 10.28 18.75 -31.54
C LYS A 58 10.73 17.99 -30.30
N GLU A 59 12.02 18.05 -29.97
CA GLU A 59 12.56 17.41 -28.75
C GLU A 59 12.03 18.07 -27.48
N TYR A 60 11.85 19.40 -27.49
CA TYR A 60 11.25 20.12 -26.38
C TYR A 60 9.77 19.74 -26.21
N ALA A 61 8.98 19.70 -27.30
CA ALA A 61 7.59 19.27 -27.27
C ALA A 61 7.42 17.83 -26.76
N LYS A 62 8.29 16.89 -27.18
CA LYS A 62 8.29 15.52 -26.63
C LYS A 62 8.49 15.49 -25.12
N LYS A 63 9.44 16.28 -24.60
CA LYS A 63 9.68 16.38 -23.15
C LYS A 63 8.46 16.92 -22.42
N ILE A 64 7.80 17.94 -22.97
CA ILE A 64 6.60 18.53 -22.36
C ILE A 64 5.45 17.50 -22.37
N VAL A 65 5.21 16.81 -23.48
CA VAL A 65 4.16 15.77 -23.58
C VAL A 65 4.41 14.67 -22.55
N THR A 66 5.64 14.21 -22.42
CA THR A 66 6.00 13.18 -21.45
C THR A 66 5.77 13.67 -20.01
N LEU A 67 6.20 14.89 -19.68
CA LEU A 67 5.97 15.48 -18.36
C LEU A 67 4.48 15.66 -18.07
N HIS A 68 3.72 16.16 -19.05
CA HIS A 68 2.28 16.35 -18.94
C HIS A 68 1.55 15.03 -18.70
N ALA A 69 1.90 13.98 -19.45
CA ALA A 69 1.34 12.64 -19.27
C ALA A 69 1.65 12.07 -17.86
N ASN A 70 2.88 12.20 -17.37
CA ASN A 70 3.27 11.75 -16.02
C ASN A 70 2.50 12.46 -14.91
N ILE A 71 2.28 13.77 -15.06
CA ILE A 71 1.50 14.56 -14.09
C ILE A 71 0.03 14.16 -14.17
N SER A 72 -0.55 14.06 -15.37
CA SER A 72 -1.94 13.66 -15.59
C SER A 72 -2.23 12.31 -14.95
N ASP A 73 -1.35 11.36 -15.13
CA ASP A 73 -1.46 10.03 -14.57
C ASP A 73 -1.40 10.03 -13.04
N SER A 74 -0.43 10.74 -12.46
CA SER A 74 -0.35 10.92 -11.01
C SER A 74 -1.61 11.58 -10.44
N LEU A 75 -2.20 12.54 -11.16
CA LEU A 75 -3.44 13.20 -10.78
C LEU A 75 -4.64 12.24 -10.85
N ILE A 76 -4.70 11.35 -11.83
CA ILE A 76 -5.70 10.28 -11.91
C ILE A 76 -5.58 9.38 -10.68
N CYS A 77 -4.37 8.88 -10.39
CA CYS A 77 -4.10 8.05 -9.21
C CYS A 77 -4.57 8.72 -7.91
N LEU A 78 -4.18 9.99 -7.72
CA LEU A 78 -4.52 10.76 -6.53
C LEU A 78 -6.04 10.95 -6.40
N SER A 79 -6.70 11.32 -7.50
CA SER A 79 -8.14 11.56 -7.53
C SER A 79 -8.94 10.29 -7.27
N VAL A 80 -8.57 9.17 -7.89
CA VAL A 80 -9.24 7.87 -7.69
C VAL A 80 -9.11 7.39 -6.25
N MET A 81 -7.92 7.49 -5.64
CA MET A 81 -7.72 7.10 -4.25
C MET A 81 -8.49 8.00 -3.27
N LEU A 82 -8.55 9.31 -3.53
CA LEU A 82 -9.35 10.24 -2.73
C LEU A 82 -10.85 9.96 -2.86
N LEU A 83 -11.37 9.76 -4.07
CA LEU A 83 -12.79 9.44 -4.29
C LEU A 83 -13.16 8.13 -3.61
N SER A 84 -12.33 7.10 -3.72
CA SER A 84 -12.51 5.82 -3.02
C SER A 84 -12.56 6.03 -1.50
N ASN A 85 -11.66 6.86 -0.94
CA ASN A 85 -11.65 7.21 0.48
C ASN A 85 -12.92 7.94 0.92
N PHE A 86 -13.44 8.87 0.11
CA PHE A 86 -14.65 9.62 0.45
C PHE A 86 -15.93 8.77 0.39
N ARG A 87 -15.92 7.62 -0.29
CA ARG A 87 -17.06 6.69 -0.41
C ARG A 87 -17.14 5.67 0.71
N THR A 88 -16.11 5.57 1.54
CA THR A 88 -16.11 4.65 2.68
C THR A 88 -16.32 5.37 4.00
N GLN A 89 -17.00 4.69 4.94
CA GLN A 89 -17.14 5.14 6.32
C GLN A 89 -16.26 4.33 7.28
N GLU A 90 -15.75 3.18 6.85
CA GLU A 90 -14.96 2.28 7.68
C GLU A 90 -13.55 2.86 7.91
N PRO A 91 -13.16 3.13 9.18
CA PRO A 91 -11.89 3.80 9.48
C PRO A 91 -10.65 3.05 8.99
N ILE A 92 -10.68 1.72 8.95
CA ILE A 92 -9.53 0.94 8.48
C ILE A 92 -9.37 1.04 6.97
N GLU A 93 -10.48 1.01 6.20
CA GLU A 93 -10.44 1.22 4.77
C GLU A 93 -9.87 2.60 4.44
N LYS A 94 -10.34 3.66 5.13
CA LYS A 94 -9.83 5.02 4.96
C LYS A 94 -8.32 5.08 5.14
N LYS A 95 -7.79 4.49 6.20
CA LYS A 95 -6.36 4.48 6.47
C LYS A 95 -5.55 3.77 5.39
N PHE A 96 -6.04 2.64 4.89
CA PHE A 96 -5.38 1.90 3.82
C PHE A 96 -5.43 2.64 2.47
N LEU A 97 -6.49 3.35 2.16
CA LEU A 97 -6.58 4.20 0.96
C LEU A 97 -5.69 5.45 1.10
N LEU A 98 -5.76 6.13 2.24
CA LEU A 98 -4.98 7.34 2.50
C LEU A 98 -3.46 7.10 2.51
N ARG A 99 -2.98 5.93 2.90
CA ARG A 99 -1.56 5.61 2.76
C ARG A 99 -1.08 5.68 1.31
N ARG A 100 -1.94 5.26 0.35
CA ARG A 100 -1.64 5.35 -1.09
C ARG A 100 -1.61 6.80 -1.55
N VAL A 101 -2.53 7.61 -1.04
CA VAL A 101 -2.53 9.05 -1.26
C VAL A 101 -1.21 9.68 -0.81
N VAL A 102 -0.68 9.28 0.35
CA VAL A 102 0.65 9.75 0.82
C VAL A 102 1.75 9.37 -0.15
N VAL A 103 1.75 8.14 -0.65
CA VAL A 103 2.76 7.68 -1.63
C VAL A 103 2.69 8.50 -2.90
N VAL A 104 1.51 8.65 -3.50
CA VAL A 104 1.33 9.43 -4.74
C VAL A 104 1.76 10.88 -4.54
N CYS A 105 1.35 11.54 -3.44
CA CYS A 105 1.77 12.89 -3.12
C CYS A 105 3.29 13.02 -2.97
N HIS A 106 3.93 12.02 -2.35
CA HIS A 106 5.38 12.03 -2.17
C HIS A 106 6.12 11.85 -3.49
N GLU A 107 5.72 10.87 -4.31
CA GLU A 107 6.37 10.63 -5.61
C GLU A 107 6.15 11.81 -6.56
N LEU A 108 4.96 12.40 -6.58
CA LEU A 108 4.69 13.59 -7.38
C LEU A 108 5.52 14.80 -6.91
N CYS A 109 5.63 15.02 -5.60
CA CYS A 109 6.49 16.06 -5.06
C CYS A 109 7.96 15.84 -5.40
N LYS A 110 8.44 14.59 -5.31
CA LYS A 110 9.80 14.20 -5.70
C LYS A 110 10.02 14.44 -7.21
N TYR A 111 9.06 14.10 -8.03
CA TYR A 111 9.11 14.28 -9.46
C TYR A 111 9.17 15.76 -9.87
N LEU A 112 8.38 16.61 -9.20
CA LEU A 112 8.30 18.04 -9.50
C LEU A 112 9.46 18.85 -8.90
N TYR A 113 9.82 18.59 -7.65
CA TYR A 113 10.73 19.44 -6.90
C TYR A 113 12.06 18.78 -6.52
N GLY A 114 12.21 17.49 -6.80
CA GLY A 114 13.41 16.72 -6.47
C GLY A 114 13.63 16.52 -4.96
N PHE A 115 14.00 15.32 -4.56
CA PHE A 115 14.58 15.05 -3.23
C PHE A 115 15.92 14.39 -3.33
N THR A 116 16.39 14.17 -4.56
CA THR A 116 17.65 13.52 -4.87
C THR A 116 18.55 14.47 -5.64
N LYS A 117 19.83 14.16 -5.72
CA LYS A 117 20.83 14.96 -6.47
C LYS A 117 20.65 14.93 -7.99
N SER A 118 19.73 14.11 -8.50
CA SER A 118 19.43 14.02 -9.94
C SER A 118 18.44 15.12 -10.33
N GLN A 119 18.74 15.81 -11.42
CA GLN A 119 17.87 16.81 -12.00
C GLN A 119 16.55 16.17 -12.45
N THR A 120 15.42 16.74 -12.03
CA THR A 120 14.08 16.27 -12.40
C THR A 120 13.76 16.66 -13.85
N ASP A 121 12.75 16.01 -14.45
CA ASP A 121 12.33 16.39 -15.81
C ASP A 121 11.71 17.80 -15.83
N TRP A 122 11.08 18.21 -14.73
CA TRP A 122 10.64 19.58 -14.54
C TRP A 122 11.81 20.58 -14.57
N GLU A 123 12.87 20.33 -13.82
CA GLU A 123 14.06 21.19 -13.79
C GLU A 123 14.76 21.32 -15.15
N LYS A 124 14.64 20.32 -16.02
CA LYS A 124 15.21 20.37 -17.38
C LYS A 124 14.46 21.32 -18.32
N ILE A 125 13.18 21.55 -18.06
CA ILE A 125 12.34 22.42 -18.91
C ILE A 125 12.03 23.77 -18.26
N VAL A 126 12.19 23.90 -16.93
CA VAL A 126 11.94 25.15 -16.18
C VAL A 126 12.59 26.38 -16.81
N PRO A 127 13.87 26.36 -17.24
CA PRO A 127 14.51 27.56 -17.79
C PRO A 127 13.78 28.14 -19.01
N GLU A 128 13.20 27.32 -19.87
CA GLU A 128 12.42 27.78 -21.02
C GLU A 128 11.02 28.24 -20.59
N PHE A 129 10.42 27.55 -19.64
CA PHE A 129 9.14 27.92 -19.05
C PHE A 129 9.19 29.24 -18.30
N GLU A 130 10.23 29.50 -17.50
CA GLU A 130 10.41 30.76 -16.76
C GLU A 130 10.50 31.97 -17.66
N LYS A 131 11.07 31.82 -18.85
CA LYS A 131 11.12 32.91 -19.84
C LYS A 131 9.71 33.29 -20.31
N LYS A 132 8.81 32.33 -20.45
CA LYS A 132 7.48 32.51 -21.02
C LYS A 132 6.39 32.73 -19.95
N TYR A 133 6.54 32.11 -18.79
CA TYR A 133 5.57 32.10 -17.68
C TYR A 133 6.25 32.41 -16.32
N PRO A 134 6.88 33.59 -16.15
CA PRO A 134 7.69 33.87 -14.96
C PRO A 134 6.87 33.90 -13.66
N ASP A 135 5.69 34.50 -13.68
CA ASP A 135 4.85 34.65 -12.48
C ASP A 135 4.27 33.31 -12.03
N GLU A 136 3.83 32.47 -12.98
CA GLU A 136 3.29 31.14 -12.71
C GLU A 136 4.39 30.19 -12.17
N CYS A 137 5.59 30.25 -12.74
CA CYS A 137 6.72 29.47 -12.26
C CYS A 137 7.15 29.88 -10.85
N ASP A 138 7.19 31.19 -10.55
CA ASP A 138 7.47 31.69 -9.20
C ASP A 138 6.36 31.25 -8.21
N GLY A 139 5.11 31.31 -8.62
CA GLY A 139 3.98 30.80 -7.86
C GLY A 139 4.09 29.31 -7.54
N LEU A 140 4.44 28.48 -8.52
CA LEU A 140 4.66 27.04 -8.35
C LEU A 140 5.83 26.74 -7.42
N LYS A 141 6.96 27.47 -7.54
CA LYS A 141 8.11 27.34 -6.63
C LYS A 141 7.71 27.62 -5.18
N LYS A 142 7.04 28.74 -4.92
CA LYS A 142 6.56 29.13 -3.58
C LYS A 142 5.60 28.11 -2.99
N GLN A 143 4.70 27.57 -3.82
CA GLN A 143 3.78 26.50 -3.39
C GLN A 143 4.53 25.20 -3.06
N GLY A 144 5.53 24.85 -3.87
CA GLY A 144 6.40 23.69 -3.62
C GLY A 144 7.19 23.80 -2.32
N GLU A 145 7.82 24.97 -2.06
CA GLU A 145 8.51 25.26 -0.81
C GLU A 145 7.58 25.17 0.41
N LYS A 146 6.38 25.73 0.29
CA LYS A 146 5.35 25.63 1.33
C LYS A 146 4.95 24.18 1.59
N TYR A 147 4.77 23.39 0.52
CA TYR A 147 4.46 21.96 0.62
C TYR A 147 5.61 21.19 1.29
N GLN A 148 6.85 21.38 0.83
CA GLN A 148 8.03 20.71 1.38
C GLN A 148 8.25 21.08 2.86
N LYS A 149 8.10 22.36 3.23
CA LYS A 149 8.20 22.82 4.61
C LYS A 149 7.16 22.16 5.52
N LYS A 150 5.96 21.94 5.02
CA LYS A 150 4.85 21.38 5.81
C LYS A 150 4.87 19.84 5.86
N TYR A 151 5.24 19.17 4.75
CA TYR A 151 5.09 17.74 4.56
C TYR A 151 6.39 17.00 4.18
N GLY A 152 7.51 17.69 4.06
CA GLY A 152 8.81 17.12 3.71
C GLY A 152 9.62 16.59 4.89
N GLN A 153 9.01 16.43 6.06
CA GLN A 153 9.70 16.00 7.28
C GLN A 153 10.06 14.51 7.27
N ALA A 154 10.96 14.11 8.15
CA ALA A 154 11.45 12.72 8.25
C ALA A 154 10.31 11.71 8.50
N GLU A 155 9.31 12.09 9.31
CA GLU A 155 8.13 11.28 9.61
C GLU A 155 7.28 11.00 8.36
N ASP A 156 7.10 12.00 7.48
CA ASP A 156 6.37 11.81 6.21
C ASP A 156 7.14 10.89 5.24
N ARG A 157 8.47 10.97 5.21
CA ARG A 157 9.30 10.03 4.43
C ARG A 157 9.20 8.62 4.97
N MET A 158 9.16 8.47 6.28
CA MET A 158 9.01 7.17 6.93
C MET A 158 7.64 6.57 6.64
N LEU A 159 6.55 7.35 6.75
CA LEU A 159 5.20 6.91 6.39
C LEU A 159 5.14 6.48 4.92
N ARG A 160 5.76 7.23 4.01
CA ARG A 160 5.87 6.87 2.59
C ARG A 160 6.61 5.55 2.40
N ASN A 161 7.77 5.38 3.01
CA ASN A 161 8.58 4.16 2.85
C ASN A 161 7.85 2.92 3.38
N VAL A 162 7.23 3.03 4.55
CA VAL A 162 6.42 1.98 5.14
C VAL A 162 5.15 1.69 4.29
N SER A 163 4.60 2.71 3.61
CA SER A 163 3.37 2.59 2.83
C SER A 163 3.60 2.07 1.41
N ASN A 164 4.76 2.33 0.80
CA ASN A 164 5.05 1.98 -0.59
C ASN A 164 5.55 0.55 -0.74
N HIS A 165 6.35 0.09 0.20
CA HIS A 165 6.89 -1.25 0.18
C HIS A 165 6.29 -2.05 1.33
N TYR A 166 6.08 -3.34 1.10
CA TYR A 166 5.86 -4.27 2.19
C TYR A 166 7.08 -4.17 3.09
N SER A 167 6.94 -3.39 4.16
CA SER A 167 8.02 -3.11 5.09
C SER A 167 8.66 -4.41 5.56
N ASP A 168 9.98 -4.39 5.74
CA ASP A 168 10.69 -5.49 6.41
C ASP A 168 10.13 -5.73 7.83
N ASN A 169 9.37 -4.76 8.34
CA ASN A 169 8.78 -4.77 9.65
C ASN A 169 7.25 -4.49 9.56
N PRO A 170 6.42 -5.55 9.50
CA PRO A 170 4.97 -5.39 9.42
C PRO A 170 4.37 -4.76 10.70
N PHE A 171 5.03 -4.90 11.84
CA PHE A 171 4.62 -4.26 13.08
C PHE A 171 4.73 -2.73 13.00
N GLU A 172 5.83 -2.19 12.49
CA GLU A 172 5.99 -0.76 12.25
C GLU A 172 4.96 -0.25 11.24
N PHE A 173 4.67 -1.02 10.19
CA PHE A 173 3.60 -0.69 9.26
C PHE A 173 2.26 -0.45 9.99
N PHE A 174 1.80 -1.39 10.80
CA PHE A 174 0.53 -1.24 11.52
C PHE A 174 0.56 -0.13 12.58
N LYS A 175 1.71 0.10 13.19
CA LYS A 175 1.93 1.22 14.10
C LYS A 175 1.72 2.56 13.37
N TYR A 176 2.33 2.73 12.19
CA TYR A 176 2.17 3.94 11.38
C TYR A 176 0.78 4.08 10.78
N ILE A 177 0.17 3.01 10.29
CA ILE A 177 -1.22 3.05 9.83
C ILE A 177 -2.15 3.57 10.93
N SER A 178 -1.91 3.24 12.19
CA SER A 178 -2.71 3.74 13.31
C SER A 178 -2.61 5.26 13.49
N THR A 179 -1.50 5.88 13.09
CA THR A 179 -1.26 7.34 13.22
C THR A 179 -1.80 8.17 12.05
N ILE A 180 -2.28 7.55 10.98
CA ILE A 180 -2.83 8.25 9.82
C ILE A 180 -3.98 9.16 10.25
N ASN A 181 -3.80 10.46 9.99
CA ASN A 181 -4.80 11.50 10.21
C ASN A 181 -5.51 11.81 8.88
N GLU A 182 -6.78 11.43 8.77
CA GLU A 182 -7.58 11.61 7.56
C GLU A 182 -7.58 13.05 7.06
N LYS A 183 -7.86 14.01 7.96
CA LYS A 183 -7.91 15.44 7.60
C LYS A 183 -6.56 15.94 7.09
N GLY A 184 -5.48 15.65 7.82
CA GLY A 184 -4.14 16.12 7.45
C GLY A 184 -3.67 15.58 6.10
N ILE A 185 -3.96 14.31 5.80
CA ILE A 185 -3.60 13.72 4.51
C ILE A 185 -4.50 14.21 3.39
N THR A 186 -5.80 14.40 3.64
CA THR A 186 -6.72 14.98 2.66
C THR A 186 -6.30 16.42 2.31
N ASP A 187 -5.99 17.26 3.30
CA ASP A 187 -5.50 18.64 3.07
C ASP A 187 -4.20 18.64 2.26
N ARG A 188 -3.29 17.71 2.56
CA ARG A 188 -2.05 17.49 1.81
C ARG A 188 -2.32 17.13 0.34
N ALA A 189 -3.23 16.20 0.12
CA ALA A 189 -3.60 15.72 -1.20
C ALA A 189 -4.26 16.82 -2.05
N LEU A 190 -5.17 17.58 -1.46
CA LEU A 190 -5.84 18.69 -2.15
C LEU A 190 -4.85 19.81 -2.53
N LEU A 191 -3.88 20.10 -1.67
CA LEU A 191 -2.81 21.06 -2.01
C LEU A 191 -1.96 20.53 -3.17
N MET A 192 -1.56 19.26 -3.14
CA MET A 192 -0.78 18.66 -4.24
C MET A 192 -1.60 18.59 -5.53
N LEU A 193 -2.87 18.26 -5.45
CA LEU A 193 -3.80 18.27 -6.59
C LEU A 193 -3.83 19.67 -7.24
N ALA A 194 -3.97 20.73 -6.44
CA ALA A 194 -3.99 22.11 -6.95
C ALA A 194 -2.67 22.50 -7.63
N ILE A 195 -1.52 22.18 -7.03
CA ILE A 195 -0.19 22.44 -7.59
C ILE A 195 -0.04 21.72 -8.94
N ALA A 196 -0.31 20.43 -8.96
CA ALA A 196 -0.13 19.60 -10.14
C ALA A 196 -1.12 19.96 -11.28
N GLN A 197 -2.36 20.33 -10.94
CA GLN A 197 -3.32 20.83 -11.94
C GLN A 197 -2.88 22.16 -12.56
N THR A 198 -2.38 23.09 -11.74
CA THR A 198 -1.87 24.38 -12.26
C THR A 198 -0.74 24.13 -13.27
N LEU A 199 0.21 23.27 -12.93
CA LEU A 199 1.30 22.91 -13.83
C LEU A 199 0.78 22.17 -15.07
N ASN A 200 -0.13 21.24 -14.91
CA ASN A 200 -0.72 20.49 -16.03
C ASN A 200 -1.40 21.44 -17.05
N LEU A 201 -2.13 22.44 -16.56
CA LEU A 201 -2.75 23.44 -17.43
C LEU A 201 -1.73 24.34 -18.16
N LEU A 202 -0.62 24.69 -17.52
CA LEU A 202 0.46 25.45 -18.15
C LEU A 202 1.15 24.64 -19.25
N LEU A 203 1.45 23.38 -18.98
CA LEU A 203 2.03 22.46 -19.96
C LEU A 203 1.10 22.25 -21.17
N TYR A 204 -0.20 22.10 -20.90
CA TYR A 204 -1.20 22.00 -21.95
C TYR A 204 -1.25 23.26 -22.84
N LYS A 205 -1.22 24.45 -22.22
CA LYS A 205 -1.17 25.73 -22.95
C LYS A 205 0.07 25.80 -23.83
N GLU A 206 1.24 25.43 -23.33
CA GLU A 206 2.50 25.41 -24.09
C GLU A 206 2.42 24.48 -25.31
N LEU A 207 1.88 23.27 -25.12
CA LEU A 207 1.68 22.34 -26.22
C LEU A 207 0.72 22.87 -27.28
N GLY A 208 -0.35 23.55 -26.85
CA GLY A 208 -1.32 24.18 -27.74
C GLY A 208 -0.75 25.35 -28.56
N ASP A 209 0.25 26.06 -28.00
CA ASP A 209 0.94 27.13 -28.70
C ASP A 209 1.97 26.61 -29.73
N MET A 210 2.57 25.46 -29.44
CA MET A 210 3.63 24.86 -30.29
C MET A 210 3.10 24.01 -31.44
N LEU A 211 2.00 23.30 -31.20
CA LEU A 211 1.47 22.37 -32.18
C LEU A 211 0.35 23.02 -32.99
N PRO A 212 0.34 22.86 -34.32
CA PRO A 212 -0.75 23.38 -35.14
C PRO A 212 -2.07 22.88 -34.59
N LYS A 213 -3.06 23.76 -34.52
CA LYS A 213 -4.42 23.44 -34.06
C LYS A 213 -4.84 22.12 -34.73
N VAL A 214 -4.80 21.06 -33.98
CA VAL A 214 -5.49 19.83 -34.39
C VAL A 214 -6.94 20.27 -34.46
N ASP A 215 -7.49 20.36 -35.68
CA ASP A 215 -8.89 20.72 -35.85
C ASP A 215 -9.73 19.73 -35.05
N SER A 216 -9.99 20.11 -33.81
CA SER A 216 -10.98 19.46 -32.96
C SER A 216 -12.35 19.95 -33.41
N ALA A 217 -12.66 19.67 -34.69
CA ALA A 217 -13.95 19.98 -35.28
C ALA A 217 -15.01 19.00 -34.78
N GLY A 218 -15.42 19.20 -33.53
CA GLY A 218 -16.59 18.58 -32.94
C GLY A 218 -17.00 19.35 -31.70
N PRO A 219 -18.31 19.47 -31.39
CA PRO A 219 -18.75 19.98 -30.12
C PRO A 219 -18.08 19.15 -29.02
N PRO A 220 -17.73 19.76 -27.85
CA PRO A 220 -17.16 19.02 -26.75
C PRO A 220 -18.13 17.90 -26.37
N LEU A 221 -17.78 16.68 -26.74
CA LEU A 221 -18.52 15.50 -26.29
C LEU A 221 -18.51 15.50 -24.74
N PRO A 222 -19.64 15.16 -24.12
CA PRO A 222 -19.64 15.02 -22.67
C PRO A 222 -18.53 14.04 -22.29
N ILE A 223 -17.63 14.50 -21.39
CA ILE A 223 -16.48 13.69 -20.97
C ILE A 223 -17.04 12.48 -20.22
N SER A 224 -17.02 11.34 -20.87
CA SER A 224 -17.34 10.06 -20.25
C SER A 224 -16.04 9.42 -19.76
N LEU A 225 -15.97 9.10 -18.46
CA LEU A 225 -14.87 8.33 -17.87
C LEU A 225 -15.02 6.80 -18.15
N GLY A 226 -15.93 6.43 -19.04
CA GLY A 226 -16.30 5.07 -19.37
C GLY A 226 -17.25 4.45 -18.33
N GLU A 227 -18.08 3.50 -18.81
CA GLU A 227 -18.96 2.72 -17.95
C GLU A 227 -18.18 1.62 -17.24
N CYS A 228 -18.52 1.36 -15.97
CA CYS A 228 -17.97 0.25 -15.21
C CYS A 228 -18.26 -1.08 -15.94
N GLN A 229 -17.24 -1.90 -16.08
CA GLN A 229 -17.33 -3.20 -16.77
C GLN A 229 -17.18 -4.38 -15.82
N PHE A 230 -16.58 -4.14 -14.64
CA PHE A 230 -16.21 -5.18 -13.68
C PHE A 230 -16.80 -4.98 -12.28
N ARG A 231 -17.37 -3.81 -11.97
CA ARG A 231 -17.99 -3.57 -10.66
C ARG A 231 -18.98 -4.68 -10.27
N ASP A 232 -19.73 -5.17 -11.22
CA ASP A 232 -20.77 -6.20 -10.98
C ASP A 232 -20.19 -7.60 -10.71
N VAL A 233 -18.91 -7.85 -11.10
CA VAL A 233 -18.17 -9.06 -10.69
C VAL A 233 -17.93 -9.04 -9.18
N PHE A 234 -17.71 -7.85 -8.61
CA PHE A 234 -17.57 -7.62 -7.18
C PHE A 234 -18.94 -7.42 -6.52
N ASN A 235 -19.80 -8.40 -6.70
CA ASN A 235 -21.20 -8.39 -6.28
C ASN A 235 -21.37 -8.25 -4.75
N ASP A 236 -22.62 -8.09 -4.31
CA ASP A 236 -22.95 -7.88 -2.89
C ASP A 236 -22.40 -8.98 -1.97
N LYS A 237 -22.42 -10.26 -2.41
CA LYS A 237 -21.91 -11.38 -1.62
C LYS A 237 -20.40 -11.29 -1.39
N LEU A 238 -19.63 -10.98 -2.42
CA LEU A 238 -18.16 -10.79 -2.32
C LEU A 238 -17.86 -9.58 -1.46
N THR A 239 -18.62 -8.51 -1.62
CA THR A 239 -18.48 -7.27 -0.85
C THR A 239 -18.82 -7.50 0.63
N GLU A 240 -19.87 -8.25 0.94
CA GLU A 240 -20.24 -8.61 2.30
C GLU A 240 -19.20 -9.53 2.95
N ALA A 241 -18.72 -10.54 2.23
CA ALA A 241 -17.62 -11.38 2.67
C ALA A 241 -16.36 -10.59 2.95
N ALA A 242 -15.98 -9.68 2.06
CA ALA A 242 -14.83 -8.81 2.26
C ALA A 242 -14.95 -7.92 3.50
N ARG A 243 -16.14 -7.34 3.76
CA ARG A 243 -16.39 -6.55 4.99
C ARG A 243 -16.30 -7.41 6.25
N HIS A 244 -16.90 -8.60 6.23
CA HIS A 244 -16.87 -9.52 7.37
C HIS A 244 -15.42 -9.91 7.70
N HIS A 245 -14.66 -10.33 6.71
CA HIS A 245 -13.24 -10.70 6.88
C HIS A 245 -12.38 -9.51 7.26
N LEU A 246 -12.61 -8.32 6.70
CA LEU A 246 -11.90 -7.09 7.07
C LEU A 246 -12.02 -6.80 8.58
N ASN A 247 -13.24 -6.87 9.12
CA ASN A 247 -13.48 -6.62 10.53
C ASN A 247 -12.82 -7.67 11.42
N HIS A 248 -12.92 -8.94 11.05
CA HIS A 248 -12.26 -10.01 11.78
C HIS A 248 -10.73 -9.87 11.79
N ARG A 249 -10.12 -9.66 10.63
CA ARG A 249 -8.66 -9.49 10.50
C ARG A 249 -8.14 -8.24 11.21
N LYS A 250 -8.90 -7.15 11.17
CA LYS A 250 -8.61 -5.91 11.92
C LYS A 250 -8.43 -6.18 13.42
N GLU A 251 -9.32 -6.95 14.04
CA GLU A 251 -9.23 -7.25 15.47
C GLU A 251 -8.04 -8.15 15.80
N ILE A 252 -7.73 -9.14 14.96
CA ILE A 252 -6.53 -9.96 15.12
C ILE A 252 -5.27 -9.10 15.07
N VAL A 253 -5.13 -8.26 14.04
CA VAL A 253 -3.97 -7.36 13.90
C VAL A 253 -3.86 -6.41 15.09
N ARG A 254 -4.99 -5.83 15.52
CA ARG A 254 -5.03 -4.94 16.69
C ARG A 254 -4.49 -5.63 17.94
N THR A 255 -4.93 -6.86 18.19
CA THR A 255 -4.49 -7.66 19.34
C THR A 255 -3.00 -7.95 19.27
N GLN A 256 -2.49 -8.40 18.12
CA GLN A 256 -1.07 -8.71 17.94
C GLN A 256 -0.20 -7.46 18.09
N VAL A 257 -0.58 -6.34 17.49
CA VAL A 257 0.16 -5.08 17.62
C VAL A 257 0.17 -4.58 19.07
N GLN A 258 -0.95 -4.73 19.80
CA GLN A 258 -0.99 -4.36 21.23
C GLN A 258 -0.07 -5.24 22.08
N ARG A 259 0.00 -6.54 21.80
CA ARG A 259 0.92 -7.48 22.47
C ARG A 259 2.38 -7.07 22.25
N LEU A 260 2.77 -6.84 20.99
CA LEU A 260 4.13 -6.42 20.66
C LEU A 260 4.50 -5.08 21.32
N LYS A 261 3.59 -4.11 21.36
CA LYS A 261 3.80 -2.84 22.10
C LYS A 261 4.01 -3.05 23.59
N LYS A 262 3.25 -3.95 24.22
CA LYS A 262 3.45 -4.28 25.64
C LYS A 262 4.83 -4.92 25.88
N CYS A 263 5.29 -5.79 24.98
CA CYS A 263 6.63 -6.38 25.06
C CYS A 263 7.73 -5.32 24.92
N GLU A 264 7.60 -4.37 23.96
CA GLU A 264 8.54 -3.24 23.82
C GLU A 264 8.59 -2.36 25.09
N ALA A 265 7.44 -2.02 25.63
CA ALA A 265 7.35 -1.21 26.85
C ALA A 265 8.01 -1.90 28.04
N PHE A 266 7.74 -3.19 28.24
CA PHE A 266 8.35 -3.99 29.31
C PHE A 266 9.86 -4.06 29.15
N ALA A 267 10.38 -4.37 27.97
CA ALA A 267 11.81 -4.43 27.71
C ALA A 267 12.50 -3.09 28.01
N SER A 268 11.88 -2.00 27.56
CA SER A 268 12.38 -0.63 27.83
C SER A 268 12.43 -0.31 29.31
N GLN A 269 11.39 -0.69 30.08
CA GLN A 269 11.36 -0.48 31.54
C GLN A 269 12.46 -1.22 32.30
N HIS A 270 12.89 -2.37 31.76
CA HIS A 270 13.91 -3.23 32.38
C HIS A 270 15.30 -3.06 31.77
N GLY A 271 15.49 -2.08 30.88
CA GLY A 271 16.78 -1.83 30.22
C GLY A 271 17.24 -2.96 29.31
N TYR A 272 16.33 -3.82 28.84
CA TYR A 272 16.64 -4.93 27.96
C TYR A 272 16.70 -4.46 26.50
N ASP A 273 17.85 -4.68 25.86
CA ASP A 273 18.05 -4.37 24.43
C ASP A 273 17.47 -5.47 23.54
N MET A 274 16.21 -5.34 23.17
CA MET A 274 15.51 -6.30 22.32
C MET A 274 16.06 -6.36 20.90
N THR A 275 16.81 -5.36 20.44
CA THR A 275 17.34 -5.33 19.07
C THR A 275 18.33 -6.44 18.78
N LYS A 276 18.95 -6.98 19.82
CA LYS A 276 19.90 -8.11 19.76
C LYS A 276 19.25 -9.47 19.97
N ASP A 277 17.98 -9.54 20.31
CA ASP A 277 17.28 -10.79 20.55
C ASP A 277 16.70 -11.33 19.22
N GLU A 278 17.18 -12.50 18.78
CA GLU A 278 16.74 -13.16 17.56
C GLU A 278 15.23 -13.52 17.62
N ARG A 279 14.72 -13.89 18.79
CA ARG A 279 13.29 -14.21 18.97
C ARG A 279 12.44 -12.96 18.78
N TRP A 280 12.91 -11.81 19.27
CA TRP A 280 12.24 -10.54 19.06
C TRP A 280 12.21 -10.17 17.57
N ARG A 281 13.32 -10.37 16.86
CA ARG A 281 13.36 -10.14 15.40
C ARG A 281 12.34 -11.03 14.68
N LEU A 282 12.24 -12.31 15.04
CA LEU A 282 11.24 -13.22 14.47
C LEU A 282 9.81 -12.80 14.75
N LEU A 283 9.54 -12.27 15.94
CA LEU A 283 8.20 -11.78 16.31
C LEU A 283 7.83 -10.47 15.62
N LYS A 284 8.81 -9.65 15.30
CA LYS A 284 8.61 -8.28 14.80
C LYS A 284 8.80 -8.20 13.28
N ASP A 285 9.97 -8.56 12.79
CA ASP A 285 10.39 -8.34 11.41
C ASP A 285 10.03 -9.51 10.49
N ASP A 286 10.22 -10.71 10.95
CA ASP A 286 9.95 -11.94 10.21
C ASP A 286 8.58 -12.56 10.55
N ASN A 287 7.66 -11.78 11.07
CA ASN A 287 6.31 -12.24 11.43
C ASN A 287 5.47 -12.46 10.17
N ILE A 288 5.56 -13.65 9.61
CA ILE A 288 4.81 -14.02 8.41
C ILE A 288 3.30 -13.85 8.57
N GLY A 289 2.75 -14.11 9.77
CA GLY A 289 1.32 -13.92 10.05
C GLY A 289 0.89 -12.47 9.85
N LEU A 290 1.65 -11.49 10.35
CA LEU A 290 1.36 -10.07 10.13
C LEU A 290 1.53 -9.66 8.67
N HIS A 291 2.50 -10.21 7.94
CA HIS A 291 2.67 -9.95 6.50
C HIS A 291 1.48 -10.47 5.69
N VAL A 292 1.04 -11.70 5.95
CA VAL A 292 -0.14 -12.29 5.29
C VAL A 292 -1.39 -11.47 5.61
N MET A 293 -1.61 -11.11 6.88
CA MET A 293 -2.75 -10.28 7.28
C MET A 293 -2.73 -8.89 6.64
N TYR A 294 -1.54 -8.29 6.49
CA TYR A 294 -1.40 -7.04 5.76
C TYR A 294 -1.90 -7.16 4.32
N LEU A 295 -1.42 -8.18 3.60
CA LEU A 295 -1.81 -8.42 2.22
C LEU A 295 -3.31 -8.70 2.10
N GLN A 296 -3.88 -9.48 3.02
CA GLN A 296 -5.33 -9.74 3.07
C GLN A 296 -6.13 -8.45 3.29
N LEU A 297 -5.75 -7.63 4.27
CA LEU A 297 -6.43 -6.35 4.53
C LEU A 297 -6.36 -5.42 3.33
N ASP A 298 -5.20 -5.33 2.69
CA ASP A 298 -5.01 -4.48 1.53
C ASP A 298 -5.86 -4.94 0.33
N SER A 299 -5.89 -6.24 0.07
CA SER A 299 -6.74 -6.85 -0.96
C SER A 299 -8.23 -6.60 -0.70
N MET A 300 -8.69 -6.80 0.54
CA MET A 300 -10.09 -6.56 0.91
C MET A 300 -10.49 -5.10 0.75
N VAL A 301 -9.63 -4.16 1.16
CA VAL A 301 -9.88 -2.72 1.00
C VAL A 301 -10.00 -2.35 -0.47
N LEU A 302 -9.13 -2.85 -1.33
CA LEU A 302 -9.20 -2.58 -2.77
C LEU A 302 -10.41 -3.27 -3.43
N THR A 303 -10.79 -4.46 -3.00
CA THR A 303 -12.03 -5.13 -3.43
C THR A 303 -13.26 -4.29 -3.10
N LEU A 304 -13.33 -3.73 -1.87
CA LEU A 304 -14.40 -2.83 -1.47
C LEU A 304 -14.36 -1.50 -2.23
N ALA A 305 -13.18 -0.98 -2.55
CA ALA A 305 -13.04 0.20 -3.40
C ALA A 305 -13.54 -0.08 -4.82
N MET A 306 -13.20 -1.24 -5.40
CA MET A 306 -13.64 -1.68 -6.73
C MET A 306 -15.17 -1.77 -6.81
N SER A 307 -15.83 -2.38 -5.81
CA SER A 307 -17.29 -2.48 -5.77
C SER A 307 -18.02 -1.13 -5.74
N ARG A 308 -17.29 -0.05 -5.41
CA ARG A 308 -17.81 1.33 -5.33
C ARG A 308 -17.28 2.23 -6.44
N ALA A 309 -16.55 1.69 -7.41
CA ALA A 309 -16.10 2.45 -8.57
C ALA A 309 -17.29 2.99 -9.36
N GLU A 310 -17.18 4.22 -9.87
CA GLU A 310 -18.25 4.89 -10.61
C GLU A 310 -17.91 5.05 -12.11
N SER A 311 -16.71 4.62 -12.52
CA SER A 311 -16.26 4.70 -13.92
C SER A 311 -15.24 3.61 -14.25
N ALA A 312 -15.10 3.30 -15.55
CA ALA A 312 -14.08 2.39 -16.03
C ALA A 312 -12.65 2.87 -15.71
N LEU A 313 -12.44 4.18 -15.70
CA LEU A 313 -11.15 4.78 -15.33
C LEU A 313 -10.79 4.44 -13.87
N GLU A 314 -11.76 4.54 -12.95
CA GLU A 314 -11.54 4.17 -11.56
C GLU A 314 -11.27 2.68 -11.41
N GLU A 315 -12.03 1.82 -12.10
CA GLU A 315 -11.81 0.37 -12.10
C GLU A 315 -10.39 0.01 -12.53
N LYS A 316 -9.91 0.59 -13.64
CA LYS A 316 -8.55 0.36 -14.15
C LYS A 316 -7.47 0.73 -13.14
N MET A 317 -7.61 1.89 -12.50
CA MET A 317 -6.64 2.35 -11.52
C MET A 317 -6.67 1.53 -10.22
N ILE A 318 -7.85 1.18 -9.72
CA ILE A 318 -7.96 0.32 -8.54
C ILE A 318 -7.35 -1.05 -8.82
N LEU A 319 -7.60 -1.60 -10.01
CA LEU A 319 -7.03 -2.89 -10.44
C LEU A 319 -5.48 -2.83 -10.50
N ALA A 320 -4.92 -1.73 -11.02
CA ALA A 320 -3.47 -1.54 -11.03
C ALA A 320 -2.89 -1.58 -9.61
N TYR A 321 -3.56 -0.96 -8.64
CA TYR A 321 -3.16 -1.03 -7.24
C TYR A 321 -3.36 -2.41 -6.61
N MET A 322 -4.38 -3.17 -7.01
CA MET A 322 -4.54 -4.58 -6.58
C MET A 322 -3.35 -5.42 -7.05
N VAL A 323 -2.96 -5.29 -8.31
CA VAL A 323 -1.80 -5.97 -8.90
C VAL A 323 -0.52 -5.60 -8.15
N ALA A 324 -0.28 -4.32 -7.92
CA ALA A 324 0.91 -3.84 -7.20
C ALA A 324 0.99 -4.38 -5.77
N SER A 325 -0.13 -4.36 -5.04
CA SER A 325 -0.18 -4.91 -3.67
C SER A 325 0.11 -6.39 -3.64
N MET A 326 -0.49 -7.15 -4.56
CA MET A 326 -0.25 -8.58 -4.66
C MET A 326 1.20 -8.86 -5.04
N HIS A 327 1.77 -8.14 -6.00
CA HIS A 327 3.17 -8.28 -6.39
C HIS A 327 4.12 -8.09 -5.22
N GLU A 328 4.02 -6.97 -4.51
CA GLU A 328 4.87 -6.67 -3.36
C GLU A 328 4.70 -7.70 -2.23
N GLY A 329 3.46 -8.09 -1.94
CA GLY A 329 3.18 -9.13 -0.95
C GLY A 329 3.78 -10.47 -1.34
N PHE A 330 3.63 -10.89 -2.59
CA PHE A 330 4.20 -12.13 -3.10
C PHE A 330 5.72 -12.12 -3.12
N LYS A 331 6.30 -11.00 -3.55
CA LYS A 331 7.75 -10.81 -3.49
C LYS A 331 8.27 -10.99 -2.06
N LYS A 332 7.64 -10.33 -1.09
CA LYS A 332 8.10 -10.36 0.31
C LYS A 332 7.81 -11.69 1.01
N ILE A 333 6.60 -12.21 0.85
CA ILE A 333 6.18 -13.44 1.57
C ILE A 333 6.77 -14.68 0.92
N TYR A 334 6.70 -14.79 -0.40
CA TYR A 334 7.01 -16.02 -1.12
C TYR A 334 8.28 -15.93 -1.97
N GLY A 335 8.95 -14.77 -2.04
CA GLY A 335 10.22 -14.60 -2.75
C GLY A 335 10.12 -14.52 -4.27
N PHE A 336 8.93 -14.31 -4.83
CA PHE A 336 8.78 -14.11 -6.28
C PHE A 336 9.54 -12.87 -6.75
N ALA A 337 10.16 -12.95 -7.91
CA ALA A 337 10.97 -11.90 -8.55
C ALA A 337 12.36 -11.62 -7.95
N GLU A 338 12.79 -12.31 -6.89
CA GLU A 338 14.14 -12.13 -6.32
C GLU A 338 15.11 -13.30 -6.59
N GLY A 339 14.74 -14.22 -7.49
CA GLY A 339 15.63 -15.29 -7.95
C GLY A 339 15.88 -16.43 -6.96
N GLY A 340 15.12 -16.50 -5.84
CA GLY A 340 15.27 -17.59 -4.90
C GLY A 340 14.17 -17.62 -3.84
N SER A 341 13.37 -18.69 -3.84
CA SER A 341 12.42 -19.00 -2.78
C SER A 341 13.08 -19.15 -1.40
N GLU A 342 14.37 -19.50 -1.35
CA GLU A 342 15.12 -19.81 -0.12
C GLU A 342 15.28 -18.62 0.84
N LYS A 343 15.21 -17.37 0.35
CA LYS A 343 15.29 -16.17 1.17
C LYS A 343 13.92 -15.63 1.60
N SER A 344 12.84 -16.22 1.10
CA SER A 344 11.48 -15.77 1.40
C SER A 344 11.08 -16.04 2.85
N LEU A 345 10.14 -15.25 3.36
CA LEU A 345 9.57 -15.48 4.69
C LEU A 345 8.89 -16.85 4.78
N TRP A 346 8.16 -17.23 3.73
CA TRP A 346 7.47 -18.51 3.65
C TRP A 346 8.45 -19.69 3.68
N TYR A 347 9.52 -19.64 2.89
CA TYR A 347 10.53 -20.70 2.87
C TYR A 347 11.16 -20.90 4.25
N ARG A 348 11.61 -19.81 4.88
CA ARG A 348 12.19 -19.87 6.24
C ARG A 348 11.20 -20.44 7.26
N TYR A 349 9.94 -20.03 7.17
CA TYR A 349 8.86 -20.58 7.99
C TYR A 349 8.68 -22.07 7.73
N ALA A 350 8.51 -22.49 6.48
CA ALA A 350 8.27 -23.88 6.10
C ALA A 350 9.40 -24.80 6.53
N VAL A 351 10.66 -24.44 6.28
CA VAL A 351 11.84 -25.22 6.70
C VAL A 351 11.91 -25.34 8.22
N SER A 352 11.76 -24.23 8.95
CA SER A 352 11.82 -24.25 10.41
C SER A 352 10.73 -25.12 11.04
N ARG A 353 9.59 -25.30 10.37
CA ARG A 353 8.46 -26.07 10.85
C ARG A 353 8.53 -27.54 10.45
N GLN A 354 9.03 -27.87 9.25
CA GLN A 354 9.20 -29.26 8.82
C GLN A 354 10.06 -30.07 9.81
N GLU A 355 11.04 -29.45 10.44
CA GLU A 355 11.93 -30.09 11.42
C GLU A 355 11.29 -30.23 12.82
N ARG A 356 10.39 -29.33 13.20
CA ARG A 356 9.90 -29.21 14.59
C ARG A 356 8.46 -29.69 14.80
N ILE A 357 7.66 -29.78 13.75
CA ILE A 357 6.25 -30.14 13.87
C ILE A 357 6.07 -31.64 13.73
N THR A 358 5.41 -32.27 14.71
CA THR A 358 4.96 -33.66 14.67
C THR A 358 3.59 -33.81 14.00
N ASP A 359 2.81 -32.73 13.88
CA ASP A 359 1.47 -32.74 13.31
C ASP A 359 1.51 -33.01 11.79
N TYR A 360 0.98 -34.18 11.40
CA TYR A 360 0.97 -34.65 10.01
C TYR A 360 0.10 -33.75 9.10
N LYS A 361 -1.00 -33.22 9.62
CA LYS A 361 -1.91 -32.36 8.86
C LYS A 361 -1.21 -31.06 8.47
N LEU A 362 -0.50 -30.42 9.42
CA LEU A 362 0.21 -29.19 9.17
C LEU A 362 1.37 -29.40 8.18
N LYS A 363 2.10 -30.54 8.26
CA LYS A 363 3.12 -30.90 7.26
C LYS A 363 2.54 -31.08 5.86
N SER A 364 1.38 -31.72 5.75
CA SER A 364 0.67 -31.92 4.48
C SER A 364 0.25 -30.59 3.85
N GLU A 365 -0.31 -29.69 4.65
CA GLU A 365 -0.75 -28.36 4.20
C GLU A 365 0.44 -27.49 3.75
N ILE A 366 1.57 -27.49 4.47
CA ILE A 366 2.80 -26.80 4.05
C ILE A 366 3.29 -27.35 2.70
N SER A 367 3.27 -28.68 2.52
CA SER A 367 3.68 -29.32 1.26
C SER A 367 2.74 -28.95 0.12
N LEU A 368 1.43 -28.85 0.37
CA LEU A 368 0.44 -28.40 -0.61
C LEU A 368 0.72 -26.97 -1.05
N VAL A 369 0.93 -26.05 -0.12
CA VAL A 369 1.25 -24.65 -0.43
C VAL A 369 2.55 -24.57 -1.25
N ASN A 370 3.59 -25.29 -0.87
CA ASN A 370 4.84 -25.33 -1.63
C ASN A 370 4.63 -25.84 -3.07
N GLY A 371 3.84 -26.90 -3.25
CA GLY A 371 3.50 -27.43 -4.58
C GLY A 371 2.75 -26.40 -5.44
N VAL A 372 1.83 -25.64 -4.85
CA VAL A 372 1.11 -24.55 -5.54
C VAL A 372 2.07 -23.42 -5.91
N LEU A 373 2.96 -23.03 -5.00
CA LEU A 373 3.97 -21.99 -5.26
C LEU A 373 4.92 -22.37 -6.40
N ASP A 374 5.40 -23.61 -6.42
CA ASP A 374 6.27 -24.13 -7.49
C ASP A 374 5.56 -24.15 -8.85
N ALA A 375 4.30 -24.56 -8.86
CA ALA A 375 3.48 -24.52 -10.08
C ALA A 375 3.23 -23.11 -10.58
N PHE A 376 3.08 -22.13 -9.67
CA PHE A 376 2.85 -20.75 -10.00
C PHE A 376 4.13 -20.03 -10.45
N ALA A 377 5.25 -20.27 -9.79
CA ALA A 377 6.56 -19.70 -10.19
C ALA A 377 6.91 -20.04 -11.65
N LYS A 378 6.50 -21.23 -12.12
CA LYS A 378 6.67 -21.66 -13.51
C LYS A 378 5.79 -20.89 -14.51
N ARG A 379 4.67 -20.31 -14.07
CA ARG A 379 3.73 -19.59 -14.95
C ARG A 379 4.07 -18.13 -15.17
N ASP A 380 4.98 -17.57 -14.37
CA ASP A 380 5.48 -16.19 -14.46
C ASP A 380 4.38 -15.17 -14.83
N TYR A 381 3.63 -14.75 -13.82
CA TYR A 381 2.51 -13.79 -13.99
C TYR A 381 2.96 -12.44 -14.57
N LEU A 382 4.26 -12.12 -14.47
CA LEU A 382 4.86 -10.93 -15.10
C LEU A 382 4.88 -11.01 -16.63
N LYS A 383 4.65 -12.18 -17.23
CA LYS A 383 4.49 -12.31 -18.68
C LYS A 383 3.15 -11.79 -19.18
N ASN A 384 2.17 -11.58 -18.30
CA ASN A 384 0.94 -10.90 -18.69
C ASN A 384 1.25 -9.43 -18.97
N PRO A 385 0.99 -8.92 -20.20
CA PRO A 385 1.40 -7.57 -20.59
C PRO A 385 0.72 -6.48 -19.78
N THR A 386 -0.52 -6.69 -19.34
CA THR A 386 -1.26 -5.72 -18.53
C THR A 386 -0.73 -5.67 -17.10
N VAL A 387 -0.39 -6.82 -16.52
CA VAL A 387 0.28 -6.88 -15.19
C VAL A 387 1.63 -6.19 -15.27
N ALA A 388 2.43 -6.49 -16.28
CA ALA A 388 3.73 -5.86 -16.46
C ALA A 388 3.61 -4.34 -16.63
N LEU A 389 2.61 -3.87 -17.39
CA LEU A 389 2.31 -2.45 -17.57
C LEU A 389 1.98 -1.78 -16.23
N PHE A 390 1.08 -2.35 -15.43
CA PHE A 390 0.69 -1.79 -14.14
C PHE A 390 1.86 -1.70 -13.16
N LEU A 391 2.68 -2.74 -13.10
CA LEU A 391 3.83 -2.79 -12.21
C LEU A 391 4.94 -1.82 -12.64
N SER A 392 5.19 -1.70 -13.94
CA SER A 392 6.14 -0.72 -14.48
C SER A 392 5.67 0.70 -14.21
N HIS A 393 4.40 0.97 -14.50
CA HIS A 393 3.78 2.27 -14.30
C HIS A 393 3.83 2.73 -12.83
N LEU A 394 3.53 1.85 -11.89
CA LEU A 394 3.59 2.14 -10.46
C LEU A 394 5.00 2.02 -9.86
N GLY A 395 6.04 1.79 -10.67
CA GLY A 395 7.44 1.78 -10.26
C GLY A 395 7.92 0.53 -9.52
N TYR A 396 7.17 -0.58 -9.62
CA TYR A 396 7.52 -1.84 -8.95
C TYR A 396 8.48 -2.72 -9.74
N VAL A 397 8.52 -2.60 -11.04
CA VAL A 397 9.49 -3.24 -11.93
C VAL A 397 10.20 -2.20 -12.76
N LYS A 398 11.44 -2.48 -13.17
CA LYS A 398 12.18 -1.58 -14.06
C LYS A 398 11.45 -1.44 -15.38
N ASP A 399 11.41 -0.20 -15.84
CA ASP A 399 10.71 0.23 -17.02
C ASP A 399 10.90 -0.71 -18.24
N LEU A 400 9.79 -1.15 -18.79
CA LEU A 400 9.74 -1.86 -20.05
C LEU A 400 10.03 -0.88 -21.20
N LYS A 401 11.28 -0.41 -21.31
CA LYS A 401 11.79 0.45 -22.40
C LYS A 401 11.40 1.94 -22.38
N GLY A 402 11.27 2.57 -21.19
CA GLY A 402 11.28 4.05 -21.08
C GLY A 402 9.98 4.77 -21.46
N ASP A 403 8.87 4.08 -21.68
CA ASP A 403 7.61 4.69 -22.12
C ASP A 403 6.33 4.17 -21.44
N SER A 404 6.47 3.68 -20.20
CA SER A 404 5.34 3.09 -19.47
C SER A 404 4.18 4.08 -19.27
N SER A 405 4.45 5.37 -19.09
CA SER A 405 3.41 6.39 -18.92
C SER A 405 2.57 6.59 -20.17
N ASN A 406 3.17 6.56 -21.35
CA ASN A 406 2.46 6.70 -22.61
C ASN A 406 1.62 5.45 -22.90
N VAL A 407 2.15 4.26 -22.64
CA VAL A 407 1.42 2.99 -22.80
C VAL A 407 0.27 2.91 -21.79
N MET A 408 0.49 3.39 -20.56
CA MET A 408 -0.57 3.47 -19.54
C MET A 408 -1.66 4.46 -19.95
N ALA A 409 -1.29 5.62 -20.50
CA ALA A 409 -2.23 6.59 -21.03
C ALA A 409 -3.13 5.97 -22.12
N ASP A 410 -2.54 5.26 -23.07
CA ASP A 410 -3.28 4.57 -24.13
C ASP A 410 -4.22 3.48 -23.55
N TYR A 411 -3.78 2.74 -22.54
CA TYR A 411 -4.61 1.76 -21.84
C TYR A 411 -5.77 2.42 -21.09
N LEU A 412 -5.53 3.51 -20.38
CA LEU A 412 -6.57 4.22 -19.62
C LEU A 412 -7.67 4.77 -20.55
N LEU A 413 -7.30 5.18 -21.75
CA LEU A 413 -8.23 5.71 -22.78
C LEU A 413 -8.93 4.62 -23.60
N LYS A 414 -8.55 3.38 -23.50
CA LYS A 414 -9.17 2.28 -24.23
C LYS A 414 -10.60 2.03 -23.72
N ASP A 415 -11.58 2.08 -24.59
CA ASP A 415 -12.99 1.90 -24.22
C ASP A 415 -13.29 0.45 -23.80
N ASP A 416 -12.88 -0.53 -24.60
CA ASP A 416 -13.05 -1.95 -24.28
C ASP A 416 -11.74 -2.57 -23.81
N HIS A 417 -11.71 -3.00 -22.56
CA HIS A 417 -10.56 -3.61 -21.89
C HIS A 417 -10.94 -4.88 -21.11
N ARG A 418 -12.11 -5.46 -21.46
CA ARG A 418 -12.67 -6.62 -20.72
C ARG A 418 -11.75 -7.84 -20.78
N GLU A 419 -11.11 -8.09 -21.92
CA GLU A 419 -10.23 -9.25 -22.07
C GLU A 419 -8.97 -9.12 -21.21
N GLU A 420 -8.33 -7.96 -21.25
CA GLU A 420 -7.13 -7.68 -20.43
C GLU A 420 -7.46 -7.73 -18.95
N MET A 421 -8.56 -7.09 -18.53
CA MET A 421 -9.00 -7.09 -17.15
C MET A 421 -9.39 -8.49 -16.66
N ALA A 422 -10.10 -9.28 -17.47
CA ALA A 422 -10.43 -10.67 -17.12
C ALA A 422 -9.17 -11.51 -16.88
N GLY A 423 -8.14 -11.34 -17.70
CA GLY A 423 -6.84 -11.98 -17.51
C GLY A 423 -6.18 -11.61 -16.19
N VAL A 424 -6.18 -10.32 -15.86
CA VAL A 424 -5.62 -9.82 -14.58
C VAL A 424 -6.44 -10.31 -13.38
N ILE A 425 -7.77 -10.24 -13.45
CA ILE A 425 -8.65 -10.70 -12.36
C ILE A 425 -8.44 -12.19 -12.09
N LYS A 426 -8.27 -13.01 -13.13
CA LYS A 426 -7.96 -14.44 -12.97
C LYS A 426 -6.66 -14.68 -12.22
N ILE A 427 -5.62 -13.90 -12.51
CA ILE A 427 -4.34 -13.95 -11.79
C ILE A 427 -4.56 -13.53 -10.32
N LEU A 428 -5.23 -12.39 -10.08
CA LEU A 428 -5.50 -11.90 -8.74
C LEU A 428 -6.33 -12.88 -7.90
N SER A 429 -7.34 -13.52 -8.50
CA SER A 429 -8.16 -14.53 -7.81
C SER A 429 -7.31 -15.70 -7.34
N PHE A 430 -6.43 -16.22 -8.20
CA PHE A 430 -5.50 -17.28 -7.82
C PHE A 430 -4.56 -16.85 -6.68
N LEU A 431 -3.98 -15.65 -6.79
CA LEU A 431 -3.08 -15.11 -5.77
C LEU A 431 -3.80 -14.91 -4.43
N ASN A 432 -5.04 -14.42 -4.46
CA ASN A 432 -5.84 -14.25 -3.27
C ASN A 432 -6.18 -15.59 -2.59
N GLU A 433 -6.49 -16.62 -3.37
CA GLU A 433 -6.73 -17.96 -2.86
C GLU A 433 -5.51 -18.53 -2.13
N LEU A 434 -4.31 -18.35 -2.68
CA LEU A 434 -3.06 -18.77 -2.04
C LEU A 434 -2.83 -18.04 -0.70
N VAL A 435 -3.10 -16.75 -0.64
CA VAL A 435 -3.00 -15.94 0.58
C VAL A 435 -4.00 -16.42 1.64
N GLU A 436 -5.24 -16.76 1.23
CA GLU A 436 -6.27 -17.30 2.13
C GLU A 436 -5.88 -18.67 2.71
N VAL A 437 -5.35 -19.56 1.88
CA VAL A 437 -4.86 -20.87 2.34
C VAL A 437 -3.71 -20.68 3.34
N SER A 438 -2.74 -19.83 3.02
CA SER A 438 -1.63 -19.52 3.94
C SER A 438 -2.12 -18.93 5.26
N GLY A 439 -3.10 -18.03 5.23
CA GLY A 439 -3.69 -17.43 6.42
C GLY A 439 -4.41 -18.45 7.31
N LYS A 440 -5.15 -19.38 6.72
CA LYS A 440 -5.82 -20.48 7.44
C LYS A 440 -4.80 -21.41 8.10
N LEU A 441 -3.72 -21.74 7.39
CA LEU A 441 -2.64 -22.56 7.91
C LEU A 441 -1.97 -21.92 9.12
N LEU A 442 -1.64 -20.63 9.05
CA LEU A 442 -1.05 -19.88 10.15
C LEU A 442 -1.99 -19.76 11.37
N SER A 443 -3.29 -19.65 11.14
CA SER A 443 -4.30 -19.67 12.22
C SER A 443 -4.34 -21.03 12.90
N TYR A 444 -4.38 -22.12 12.13
CA TYR A 444 -4.38 -23.47 12.66
C TYR A 444 -3.11 -23.75 13.47
N GLU A 445 -1.93 -23.35 13.01
CA GLU A 445 -0.69 -23.49 13.77
C GLU A 445 -0.76 -22.76 15.12
N ASN A 446 -1.30 -21.54 15.14
CA ASN A 446 -1.45 -20.80 16.39
C ASN A 446 -2.34 -21.52 17.41
N ASP A 447 -3.40 -22.17 16.95
CA ASP A 447 -4.28 -22.97 17.82
C ASP A 447 -3.56 -24.20 18.38
N VAL A 448 -2.84 -24.93 17.54
CA VAL A 448 -2.03 -26.09 17.97
C VAL A 448 -0.95 -25.68 18.97
N MET A 449 -0.23 -24.57 18.69
CA MET A 449 0.82 -24.06 19.59
C MET A 449 0.24 -23.55 20.92
N SER A 450 -0.97 -22.99 20.90
CA SER A 450 -1.65 -22.56 22.14
C SER A 450 -1.98 -23.75 23.05
N GLU A 451 -2.44 -24.83 22.49
CA GLU A 451 -2.72 -26.08 23.24
C GLU A 451 -1.43 -26.79 23.74
N GLU A 452 -0.35 -26.73 22.97
CA GLU A 452 0.96 -27.24 23.43
C GLU A 452 1.50 -26.39 24.60
N LYS A 453 1.41 -25.07 24.50
CA LYS A 453 1.80 -24.15 25.59
C LYS A 453 1.00 -24.39 26.86
N LYS A 454 -0.32 -24.62 26.75
CA LYS A 454 -1.15 -24.96 27.91
C LYS A 454 -0.67 -26.25 28.59
N ARG A 455 -0.43 -27.29 27.79
CA ARG A 455 0.10 -28.57 28.29
C ARG A 455 1.48 -28.41 28.95
N ASP A 456 2.35 -27.61 28.37
CA ASP A 456 3.66 -27.31 28.93
C ASP A 456 3.54 -26.51 30.25
N LEU A 457 2.66 -25.52 30.30
CA LEU A 457 2.37 -24.79 31.53
C LEU A 457 1.88 -25.72 32.65
N GLU A 458 0.88 -26.57 32.34
CA GLU A 458 0.35 -27.55 33.27
C GLU A 458 1.44 -28.50 33.78
N ARG A 459 2.30 -28.99 32.87
CA ARG A 459 3.44 -29.83 33.23
C ARG A 459 4.39 -29.11 34.20
N HIS A 460 4.81 -27.86 33.89
CA HIS A 460 5.70 -27.11 34.77
C HIS A 460 5.10 -26.79 36.14
N LEU A 461 3.81 -26.46 36.19
CA LEU A 461 3.11 -26.24 37.46
C LEU A 461 3.06 -27.51 38.29
N ASN A 462 2.78 -28.66 37.67
CA ASN A 462 2.78 -29.97 38.35
C ASN A 462 4.16 -30.37 38.85
N GLU A 463 5.23 -30.09 38.11
CA GLU A 463 6.61 -30.32 38.54
C GLU A 463 6.95 -29.49 39.78
N ILE A 464 6.53 -28.23 39.84
CA ILE A 464 6.72 -27.38 40.98
C ILE A 464 5.95 -27.90 42.22
N ASP A 465 4.70 -28.32 42.05
CA ASP A 465 3.89 -28.92 43.11
C ASP A 465 4.53 -30.22 43.67
N GLU A 466 5.11 -31.02 42.78
CA GLU A 466 5.80 -32.24 43.19
C GLU A 466 7.10 -31.93 43.97
N ILE A 467 7.88 -30.92 43.53
CA ILE A 467 9.08 -30.45 44.21
C ILE A 467 8.69 -29.90 45.59
N GLU A 468 7.69 -29.02 45.64
CA GLU A 468 7.17 -28.46 46.90
C GLU A 468 6.80 -29.57 47.87
N ARG A 469 6.01 -30.57 47.44
CA ARG A 469 5.57 -31.71 48.25
C ARG A 469 6.79 -32.47 48.82
N ARG A 470 7.80 -32.79 48.00
CA ARG A 470 9.01 -33.49 48.43
C ARG A 470 9.85 -32.69 49.44
N VAL A 471 9.91 -31.37 49.27
CA VAL A 471 10.69 -30.52 50.16
C VAL A 471 9.94 -30.30 51.49
N LEU A 472 8.62 -30.11 51.48
CA LEU A 472 7.80 -29.99 52.67
C LEU A 472 7.87 -31.23 53.57
N LEU A 473 8.03 -32.42 53.04
CA LEU A 473 8.25 -33.65 53.80
C LEU A 473 9.56 -33.66 54.59
N ARG A 474 10.56 -32.84 54.20
CA ARG A 474 11.89 -32.79 54.80
C ARG A 474 12.06 -31.59 55.73
N ILE A 475 11.15 -30.63 55.76
CA ILE A 475 11.21 -29.44 56.59
C ILE A 475 10.50 -29.71 57.93
N GLY A 476 11.23 -29.54 59.06
CA GLY A 476 10.71 -29.77 60.39
C GLY A 476 9.96 -28.56 60.99
N SER A 477 10.28 -27.35 60.56
CA SER A 477 9.73 -26.10 61.09
C SER A 477 8.46 -25.70 60.32
N ASP A 478 7.38 -25.37 61.05
CA ASP A 478 6.14 -24.88 60.45
C ASP A 478 6.33 -23.50 59.79
N ARG A 479 7.22 -22.66 60.35
CA ARG A 479 7.55 -21.37 59.72
C ARG A 479 8.21 -21.52 58.36
N ASP A 480 9.19 -22.42 58.25
CA ASP A 480 9.90 -22.65 57.02
C ASP A 480 9.00 -23.31 55.99
N ARG A 481 8.08 -24.18 56.42
CA ARG A 481 7.02 -24.73 55.54
C ARG A 481 6.12 -23.67 54.96
N GLN A 482 5.73 -22.69 55.76
CA GLN A 482 4.86 -21.59 55.33
C GLN A 482 5.62 -20.67 54.36
N GLU A 483 6.86 -20.37 54.63
CA GLU A 483 7.73 -19.56 53.77
C GLU A 483 7.94 -20.23 52.41
N LEU A 484 8.22 -21.53 52.37
CA LEU A 484 8.33 -22.29 51.14
C LEU A 484 7.05 -22.24 50.28
N ARG A 485 5.87 -22.40 50.92
CA ARG A 485 4.57 -22.31 50.20
C ARG A 485 4.38 -20.95 49.55
N VAL A 486 4.71 -19.87 50.27
CA VAL A 486 4.64 -18.50 49.72
C VAL A 486 5.59 -18.33 48.54
N GLN A 487 6.81 -18.81 48.62
CA GLN A 487 7.79 -18.73 47.56
C GLN A 487 7.35 -19.55 46.34
N THR A 488 6.80 -20.74 46.54
CA THR A 488 6.28 -21.59 45.46
C THR A 488 5.10 -20.96 44.73
N GLU A 489 4.17 -20.34 45.44
CA GLU A 489 3.04 -19.62 44.81
C GLU A 489 3.51 -18.40 44.03
N VAL A 490 4.49 -17.65 44.52
CA VAL A 490 5.13 -16.55 43.79
C VAL A 490 5.78 -17.06 42.50
N MET A 491 6.45 -18.20 42.54
CA MET A 491 7.09 -18.83 41.38
C MET A 491 6.04 -19.32 40.38
N LYS A 492 4.96 -19.96 40.82
CA LYS A 492 3.86 -20.39 39.95
C LYS A 492 3.17 -19.19 39.29
N ASP A 493 2.96 -18.10 40.04
CA ASP A 493 2.38 -16.87 39.52
C ASP A 493 3.29 -16.22 38.45
N ALA A 494 4.60 -16.21 38.69
CA ALA A 494 5.56 -15.77 37.70
C ALA A 494 5.55 -16.62 36.43
N ILE A 495 5.43 -17.95 36.57
CA ILE A 495 5.32 -18.88 35.43
C ILE A 495 4.00 -18.70 34.70
N ARG A 496 2.87 -18.61 35.41
CA ARG A 496 1.57 -18.28 34.77
C ARG A 496 1.66 -16.99 33.99
N LYS A 497 2.29 -15.96 34.54
CA LYS A 497 2.53 -14.68 33.85
C LYS A 497 3.44 -14.83 32.63
N LEU A 498 4.48 -15.65 32.68
CA LEU A 498 5.34 -15.95 31.55
C LEU A 498 4.60 -16.67 30.41
N TYR A 499 3.68 -17.58 30.74
CA TYR A 499 2.87 -18.30 29.74
C TYR A 499 1.60 -17.53 29.34
N ASN A 500 1.05 -16.68 30.21
CA ASN A 500 -0.06 -15.75 29.92
C ASN A 500 0.41 -14.45 29.29
N TRP A 501 1.64 -14.42 28.82
CA TRP A 501 2.14 -13.36 27.95
C TRP A 501 1.43 -13.43 26.58
N GLU A 502 0.19 -13.83 26.59
CA GLU A 502 -0.74 -13.77 25.50
C GLU A 502 -1.59 -12.49 25.53
#